data_1edd9376066730055dcf8445b155eafd
#
_entry.id   1edd9376066730055dcf8445b155eafd
#
_cell.length_a   1.000
_cell.length_b   1.000
_cell.length_c   1.000
_cell.angle_alpha   90.00
_cell.angle_beta   90.00
_cell.angle_gamma   90.00
#
_symmetry.space_group_name_H-M   'P 1'
#
loop_
_entity.id
_entity.type
_entity.pdbx_description
1 polymer ?
#
loop_
_entity_poly.entity_id
_entity_poly.type
_entity_poly.pdbx_seq_one_letter_code
_entity_poly.pdbx_strand_id
1 'polypeptide(L)'
;MRSVLYFSENDSLRRESFSTLDRRINANDSGYTLSTANALWVDSDLSLLDDYEALVKDTYQARADNLDYRAAPEEARQTINHWVEQKTAGKIVDLIPAGHVDSLTRLVLTNAIYFNGTWMRTFDPSLTVDEDFLTEDGRAVKVPMMRQDDDETWFNYLEIGGLQVLEMPYAGGRLSVMILLPHDQDIASLERSLSSEDLDRWRDSLEERRVDVYLPRFKLKANYFLAEILADLGMPTAFSNMADFTGISPDRPLFISQVIHQAYVDVNEQGTEAAAATAVEMAEAAAGAEEPEIPVFRADHPFLFLIVDDETGCILFLGRVSDPNLE
;
A
#
# COMPACT_ATOMS: atom_id res chain seq x y z
N MET A 1 18.40 -11.00 7.76
CA MET A 1 17.58 -9.76 7.58
C MET A 1 18.07 -8.93 6.39
N ARG A 2 19.28 -8.35 6.41
CA ARG A 2 19.75 -7.45 5.34
C ARG A 2 19.64 -8.06 3.93
N SER A 3 20.15 -9.27 3.71
CA SER A 3 20.10 -9.96 2.42
C SER A 3 18.68 -10.33 1.98
N VAL A 4 17.81 -10.68 2.91
CA VAL A 4 16.40 -11.05 2.64
C VAL A 4 15.55 -9.83 2.27
N LEU A 5 15.84 -8.69 2.89
CA LEU A 5 15.14 -7.42 2.65
C LEU A 5 15.86 -6.51 1.65
N TYR A 6 16.90 -7.01 1.00
CA TYR A 6 17.68 -6.30 -0.02
C TYR A 6 18.21 -4.93 0.43
N PHE A 7 18.45 -4.76 1.74
CA PHE A 7 18.98 -3.50 2.26
C PHE A 7 20.44 -3.28 1.89
N SER A 8 20.78 -2.03 1.56
CA SER A 8 22.15 -1.60 1.34
C SER A 8 23.08 -1.99 2.50
N GLU A 9 24.30 -2.42 2.18
CA GLU A 9 25.35 -2.66 3.18
C GLU A 9 25.83 -1.37 3.86
N ASN A 10 25.68 -0.23 3.18
CA ASN A 10 26.02 1.08 3.72
C ASN A 10 24.88 1.59 4.61
N ASP A 11 25.07 1.52 5.93
CA ASP A 11 24.09 1.93 6.92
C ASP A 11 23.75 3.44 6.84
N SER A 12 24.74 4.28 6.55
CA SER A 12 24.51 5.72 6.41
C SER A 12 23.63 6.02 5.20
N LEU A 13 23.94 5.40 4.05
CA LEU A 13 23.14 5.54 2.84
C LEU A 13 21.69 5.06 3.06
N ARG A 14 21.53 3.90 3.71
CA ARG A 14 20.21 3.35 4.02
C ARG A 14 19.39 4.32 4.87
N ARG A 15 19.97 4.85 5.96
CA ARG A 15 19.31 5.80 6.85
C ARG A 15 18.92 7.09 6.13
N GLU A 16 19.83 7.63 5.35
CA GLU A 16 19.59 8.85 4.56
C GLU A 16 18.47 8.63 3.53
N SER A 17 18.51 7.50 2.81
CA SER A 17 17.48 7.15 1.82
C SER A 17 16.10 7.01 2.46
N PHE A 18 15.98 6.27 3.57
CA PHE A 18 14.71 6.14 4.30
C PHE A 18 14.19 7.47 4.82
N SER A 19 15.03 8.25 5.48
CA SER A 19 14.63 9.57 6.02
C SER A 19 14.22 10.55 4.92
N THR A 20 14.86 10.46 3.74
CA THR A 20 14.51 11.30 2.60
C THR A 20 13.19 10.87 1.97
N LEU A 21 13.00 9.56 1.78
CA LEU A 21 11.77 9.00 1.25
C LEU A 21 10.59 9.30 2.18
N ASP A 22 10.74 9.02 3.49
CA ASP A 22 9.69 9.26 4.49
C ASP A 22 9.24 10.73 4.51
N ARG A 23 10.20 11.67 4.58
CA ARG A 23 9.87 13.11 4.52
C ARG A 23 9.18 13.50 3.24
N ARG A 24 9.52 12.84 2.13
CA ARG A 24 8.97 13.12 0.82
C ARG A 24 7.53 12.64 0.70
N ILE A 25 7.27 11.39 1.05
CA ILE A 25 5.93 10.79 0.90
C ILE A 25 4.93 11.31 1.96
N ASN A 26 5.41 11.72 3.14
CA ASN A 26 4.61 12.33 4.20
C ASN A 26 4.57 13.88 4.13
N ALA A 27 5.18 14.49 3.11
CA ALA A 27 5.02 15.92 2.87
C ALA A 27 3.53 16.19 2.56
N ASN A 28 2.90 17.10 3.34
CA ASN A 28 1.53 17.52 3.09
C ASN A 28 1.42 18.08 1.68
N ASP A 29 0.86 17.31 0.78
CA ASP A 29 0.50 17.73 -0.56
C ASP A 29 -1.01 17.96 -0.62
N SER A 30 -1.45 18.90 -1.47
CA SER A 30 -2.87 19.24 -1.59
C SER A 30 -3.71 18.12 -2.21
N GLY A 31 -3.10 17.06 -2.72
CA GLY A 31 -3.78 15.99 -3.47
C GLY A 31 -3.95 14.67 -2.73
N TYR A 32 -3.19 14.42 -1.65
CA TYR A 32 -3.28 13.17 -0.90
C TYR A 32 -2.85 13.30 0.57
N THR A 33 -3.24 12.32 1.37
CA THR A 33 -2.76 12.10 2.72
C THR A 33 -2.30 10.65 2.86
N LEU A 34 -1.04 10.48 3.23
CA LEU A 34 -0.50 9.18 3.62
C LEU A 34 -0.29 9.17 5.14
N SER A 35 -0.91 8.22 5.83
CA SER A 35 -0.75 8.06 7.27
C SER A 35 -0.07 6.74 7.56
N THR A 36 1.14 6.81 8.10
CA THR A 36 1.90 5.62 8.53
C THR A 36 2.01 5.56 10.03
N ALA A 37 1.78 4.39 10.61
CA ALA A 37 1.94 4.12 12.03
C ALA A 37 2.99 3.00 12.21
N ASN A 38 4.26 3.41 12.28
CA ASN A 38 5.39 2.52 12.49
C ASN A 38 5.79 2.52 13.96
N ALA A 39 5.84 1.37 14.60
CA ALA A 39 6.28 1.29 15.99
C ALA A 39 6.97 -0.01 16.36
N LEU A 40 7.82 0.12 17.37
CA LEU A 40 8.50 -0.93 18.10
C LEU A 40 8.01 -0.91 19.55
N TRP A 41 7.44 -2.00 20.02
CA TRP A 41 6.88 -2.15 21.36
C TRP A 41 7.64 -3.23 22.12
N VAL A 42 8.37 -2.86 23.14
CA VAL A 42 9.30 -3.73 23.86
C VAL A 42 8.77 -4.05 25.25
N ASP A 43 9.04 -5.26 25.77
CA ASP A 43 8.73 -5.64 27.15
C ASP A 43 9.38 -4.64 28.13
N SER A 44 8.61 -4.14 29.09
CA SER A 44 9.05 -3.14 30.07
C SER A 44 10.22 -3.59 30.97
N ASP A 45 10.47 -4.91 31.03
CA ASP A 45 11.65 -5.48 31.71
C ASP A 45 12.97 -5.28 30.92
N LEU A 46 12.92 -4.73 29.73
CA LEU A 46 14.07 -4.53 28.83
C LEU A 46 14.33 -3.03 28.65
N SER A 47 15.59 -2.62 28.82
CA SER A 47 16.01 -1.24 28.60
C SER A 47 16.37 -1.04 27.13
N LEU A 48 15.72 -0.09 26.45
CA LEU A 48 16.15 0.35 25.13
C LEU A 48 17.43 1.18 25.25
N LEU A 49 18.34 1.02 24.30
CA LEU A 49 19.50 1.90 24.18
C LEU A 49 19.08 3.28 23.68
N ASP A 50 19.53 4.35 24.34
CA ASP A 50 19.20 5.74 23.98
C ASP A 50 19.51 6.05 22.51
N ASP A 51 20.67 5.59 22.01
CA ASP A 51 21.10 5.77 20.62
C ASP A 51 20.15 5.06 19.63
N TYR A 52 19.60 3.91 20.03
CA TYR A 52 18.66 3.17 19.20
C TYR A 52 17.28 3.83 19.20
N GLU A 53 16.80 4.28 20.36
CA GLU A 53 15.55 5.01 20.46
C GLU A 53 15.58 6.31 19.62
N ALA A 54 16.68 7.07 19.72
CA ALA A 54 16.90 8.25 18.90
C ALA A 54 16.92 7.91 17.40
N LEU A 55 17.59 6.82 17.02
CA LEU A 55 17.62 6.35 15.63
C LEU A 55 16.21 6.04 15.11
N VAL A 56 15.41 5.29 15.87
CA VAL A 56 14.04 4.91 15.49
C VAL A 56 13.17 6.15 15.32
N LYS A 57 13.26 7.10 16.23
CA LYS A 57 12.47 8.33 16.21
C LYS A 57 12.92 9.29 15.11
N ASP A 58 14.21 9.58 15.02
CA ASP A 58 14.71 10.69 14.19
C ASP A 58 14.93 10.28 12.72
N THR A 59 15.27 9.00 12.49
CA THR A 59 15.53 8.50 11.13
C THR A 59 14.31 7.86 10.51
N TYR A 60 13.58 7.03 11.28
CA TYR A 60 12.47 6.23 10.75
C TYR A 60 11.10 6.81 11.12
N GLN A 61 11.05 7.95 11.83
CA GLN A 61 9.81 8.60 12.30
C GLN A 61 8.86 7.62 13.01
N ALA A 62 9.42 6.57 13.60
CA ALA A 62 8.69 5.51 14.24
C ALA A 62 8.65 5.71 15.77
N ARG A 63 7.69 5.10 16.42
CA ARG A 63 7.61 5.05 17.89
C ARG A 63 8.42 3.87 18.42
N ALA A 64 9.19 4.09 19.49
CA ALA A 64 9.75 3.03 20.32
C ALA A 64 9.23 3.24 21.74
N ASP A 65 8.64 2.22 22.34
CA ASP A 65 8.04 2.34 23.67
C ASP A 65 8.07 1.00 24.42
N ASN A 66 8.04 1.07 25.77
CA ASN A 66 8.01 -0.10 26.63
C ASN A 66 6.59 -0.37 27.13
N LEU A 67 6.17 -1.63 27.11
CA LEU A 67 4.87 -2.10 27.58
C LEU A 67 5.01 -3.29 28.51
N ASP A 68 4.17 -3.35 29.56
CA ASP A 68 4.14 -4.48 30.49
C ASP A 68 3.31 -5.63 29.93
N TYR A 69 3.97 -6.50 29.16
CA TYR A 69 3.32 -7.70 28.62
C TYR A 69 3.09 -8.78 29.68
N ARG A 70 3.83 -8.75 30.79
CA ARG A 70 3.77 -9.80 31.81
C ARG A 70 2.59 -9.63 32.73
N ALA A 71 2.42 -8.45 33.30
CA ALA A 71 1.37 -8.16 34.27
C ALA A 71 0.06 -7.70 33.60
N ALA A 72 0.16 -7.02 32.43
CA ALA A 72 -0.97 -6.36 31.79
C ALA A 72 -0.99 -6.52 30.25
N PRO A 73 -0.96 -7.77 29.69
CA PRO A 73 -0.87 -7.98 28.25
C PRO A 73 -2.06 -7.38 27.49
N GLU A 74 -3.26 -7.40 28.05
CA GLU A 74 -4.44 -6.82 27.40
C GLU A 74 -4.39 -5.28 27.38
N GLU A 75 -3.89 -4.62 28.42
CA GLU A 75 -3.67 -3.17 28.43
C GLU A 75 -2.60 -2.79 27.41
N ALA A 76 -1.53 -3.59 27.29
CA ALA A 76 -0.49 -3.40 26.29
C ALA A 76 -1.08 -3.47 24.86
N ARG A 77 -1.89 -4.49 24.58
CA ARG A 77 -2.60 -4.65 23.29
C ARG A 77 -3.49 -3.44 22.99
N GLN A 78 -4.30 -3.01 23.95
CA GLN A 78 -5.19 -1.85 23.79
C GLN A 78 -4.42 -0.55 23.58
N THR A 79 -3.27 -0.37 24.24
CA THR A 79 -2.39 0.78 24.05
C THR A 79 -1.87 0.85 22.61
N ILE A 80 -1.43 -0.29 22.07
CA ILE A 80 -0.98 -0.39 20.68
C ILE A 80 -2.12 -0.06 19.71
N ASN A 81 -3.27 -0.71 19.88
CA ASN A 81 -4.42 -0.52 18.99
C ASN A 81 -4.92 0.93 19.00
N HIS A 82 -5.06 1.52 20.17
CA HIS A 82 -5.49 2.92 20.28
C HIS A 82 -4.52 3.90 19.62
N TRP A 83 -3.22 3.67 19.77
CA TRP A 83 -2.22 4.51 19.11
C TRP A 83 -2.28 4.38 17.58
N VAL A 84 -2.45 3.17 17.05
CA VAL A 84 -2.59 2.94 15.61
C VAL A 84 -3.86 3.60 15.08
N GLU A 85 -4.99 3.43 15.77
CA GLU A 85 -6.27 4.07 15.44
C GLU A 85 -6.13 5.58 15.33
N GLN A 86 -5.48 6.21 16.32
CA GLN A 86 -5.22 7.66 16.27
C GLN A 86 -4.34 8.07 15.09
N LYS A 87 -3.31 7.29 14.78
CA LYS A 87 -2.36 7.58 13.68
C LYS A 87 -2.97 7.39 12.29
N THR A 88 -3.96 6.54 12.17
CA THR A 88 -4.64 6.22 10.91
C THR A 88 -6.02 6.84 10.79
N ALA A 89 -6.26 7.94 11.50
CA ALA A 89 -7.54 8.69 11.47
C ALA A 89 -8.79 7.81 11.72
N GLY A 90 -8.67 6.79 12.59
CA GLY A 90 -9.75 5.86 12.92
C GLY A 90 -10.04 4.81 11.84
N LYS A 91 -9.23 4.71 10.78
CA LYS A 91 -9.46 3.74 9.69
C LYS A 91 -8.95 2.35 10.02
N ILE A 92 -7.88 2.25 10.79
CA ILE A 92 -7.32 0.98 11.25
C ILE A 92 -7.62 0.83 12.73
N VAL A 93 -8.63 0.03 13.04
CA VAL A 93 -9.10 -0.30 14.39
C VAL A 93 -8.75 -1.76 14.68
N ASP A 94 -8.39 -2.06 15.93
CA ASP A 94 -8.07 -3.42 16.39
C ASP A 94 -7.00 -4.13 15.53
N LEU A 95 -5.88 -3.42 15.25
CA LEU A 95 -4.73 -3.97 14.53
C LEU A 95 -4.30 -5.33 15.12
N ILE A 96 -4.26 -5.44 16.43
CA ILE A 96 -3.94 -6.67 17.18
C ILE A 96 -5.22 -7.24 17.77
N PRO A 97 -5.71 -8.40 17.28
CA PRO A 97 -6.87 -9.07 17.87
C PRO A 97 -6.59 -9.57 19.28
N ALA A 98 -7.67 -9.81 20.05
CA ALA A 98 -7.56 -10.37 21.39
C ALA A 98 -6.83 -11.72 21.39
N GLY A 99 -5.94 -11.94 22.37
CA GLY A 99 -5.17 -13.18 22.52
C GLY A 99 -3.88 -13.26 21.68
N HIS A 100 -3.56 -12.27 20.87
CA HIS A 100 -2.30 -12.23 20.09
C HIS A 100 -1.11 -11.62 20.85
N VAL A 101 -1.33 -11.12 22.04
CA VAL A 101 -0.31 -10.62 22.98
C VAL A 101 -0.52 -11.33 24.31
N ASP A 102 0.56 -11.85 24.88
CA ASP A 102 0.55 -12.58 26.15
C ASP A 102 1.77 -12.25 27.01
N SER A 103 1.88 -12.90 28.18
CA SER A 103 2.99 -12.71 29.12
C SER A 103 4.36 -13.16 28.61
N LEU A 104 4.41 -13.90 27.49
CA LEU A 104 5.64 -14.38 26.84
C LEU A 104 6.10 -13.43 25.72
N THR A 105 5.28 -12.47 25.33
CA THR A 105 5.61 -11.46 24.33
C THR A 105 6.80 -10.63 24.78
N ARG A 106 7.76 -10.33 23.88
CA ARG A 106 8.97 -9.56 24.17
C ARG A 106 9.14 -8.33 23.29
N LEU A 107 8.80 -8.48 22.02
CA LEU A 107 8.92 -7.42 21.02
C LEU A 107 7.83 -7.58 19.98
N VAL A 108 7.03 -6.53 19.82
CA VAL A 108 6.04 -6.42 18.74
C VAL A 108 6.44 -5.29 17.81
N LEU A 109 6.51 -5.58 16.52
CA LEU A 109 6.64 -4.58 15.46
C LEU A 109 5.28 -4.36 14.84
N THR A 110 4.87 -3.11 14.73
CA THR A 110 3.63 -2.73 14.06
C THR A 110 3.90 -1.76 12.93
N ASN A 111 3.28 -2.03 11.78
CA ASN A 111 3.16 -1.10 10.67
C ASN A 111 1.70 -1.05 10.24
N ALA A 112 1.12 0.13 10.24
CA ALA A 112 -0.19 0.38 9.69
C ALA A 112 -0.08 1.53 8.68
N ILE A 113 -0.70 1.34 7.50
CA ILE A 113 -0.66 2.31 6.42
C ILE A 113 -2.08 2.59 5.92
N TYR A 114 -2.41 3.87 5.87
CA TYR A 114 -3.66 4.38 5.34
C TYR A 114 -3.36 5.43 4.28
N PHE A 115 -3.97 5.30 3.12
CA PHE A 115 -3.85 6.24 2.02
C PHE A 115 -5.21 6.85 1.67
N ASN A 116 -5.20 8.17 1.48
CA ASN A 116 -6.32 8.97 1.01
C ASN A 116 -5.80 9.91 -0.08
N GLY A 117 -6.24 9.73 -1.33
CA GLY A 117 -5.84 10.56 -2.47
C GLY A 117 -7.02 10.86 -3.37
N THR A 118 -7.14 12.11 -3.82
CA THR A 118 -8.13 12.51 -4.82
C THR A 118 -7.58 12.22 -6.23
N TRP A 119 -8.39 11.65 -7.13
CA TRP A 119 -7.99 11.53 -8.53
C TRP A 119 -7.68 12.91 -9.13
N MET A 120 -6.68 13.00 -9.98
CA MET A 120 -6.48 14.22 -10.77
C MET A 120 -7.72 14.53 -11.62
N ARG A 121 -8.36 13.48 -12.12
CA ARG A 121 -9.65 13.50 -12.79
C ARG A 121 -10.60 12.56 -12.08
N THR A 122 -11.63 13.08 -11.43
CA THR A 122 -12.63 12.32 -10.67
C THR A 122 -13.64 11.65 -11.60
N PHE A 123 -14.18 10.50 -11.19
CA PHE A 123 -15.33 9.91 -11.87
C PHE A 123 -16.63 10.66 -11.51
N ASP A 124 -17.58 10.70 -12.45
CA ASP A 124 -18.93 11.23 -12.16
C ASP A 124 -19.75 10.13 -11.43
N PRO A 125 -20.18 10.36 -10.19
CA PRO A 125 -20.98 9.39 -9.44
C PRO A 125 -22.30 9.03 -10.13
N SER A 126 -22.84 9.90 -10.99
CA SER A 126 -24.08 9.64 -11.73
C SER A 126 -23.90 8.62 -12.86
N LEU A 127 -22.67 8.36 -13.28
CA LEU A 127 -22.31 7.38 -14.29
C LEU A 127 -21.91 6.02 -13.70
N THR A 128 -21.80 5.91 -12.37
CA THR A 128 -21.53 4.63 -11.70
C THR A 128 -22.77 3.78 -11.69
N VAL A 129 -22.68 2.57 -12.24
CA VAL A 129 -23.78 1.60 -12.32
C VAL A 129 -23.34 0.21 -11.88
N ASP A 130 -24.30 -0.60 -11.38
CA ASP A 130 -24.01 -1.98 -11.00
C ASP A 130 -23.77 -2.85 -12.24
N GLU A 131 -22.54 -3.34 -12.41
CA GLU A 131 -22.14 -4.24 -13.49
C GLU A 131 -21.65 -5.59 -12.94
N ASP A 132 -21.51 -6.59 -13.82
CA ASP A 132 -20.95 -7.88 -13.46
C ASP A 132 -19.43 -7.80 -13.35
N PHE A 133 -18.89 -8.31 -12.27
CA PHE A 133 -17.46 -8.59 -12.07
C PHE A 133 -17.28 -10.10 -11.94
N LEU A 134 -16.41 -10.68 -12.76
CA LEU A 134 -16.10 -12.09 -12.70
C LEU A 134 -14.98 -12.35 -11.69
N THR A 135 -15.32 -12.94 -10.56
CA THR A 135 -14.35 -13.24 -9.49
C THR A 135 -13.37 -14.36 -9.89
N GLU A 136 -12.26 -14.49 -9.17
CA GLU A 136 -11.23 -15.52 -9.44
C GLU A 136 -11.77 -16.96 -9.42
N ASP A 137 -12.80 -17.24 -8.62
CA ASP A 137 -13.48 -18.54 -8.57
C ASP A 137 -14.57 -18.72 -9.64
N GLY A 138 -14.68 -17.78 -10.58
CA GLY A 138 -15.58 -17.83 -11.75
C GLY A 138 -17.03 -17.43 -11.45
N ARG A 139 -17.32 -16.83 -10.29
CA ARG A 139 -18.66 -16.30 -10.00
C ARG A 139 -18.79 -14.88 -10.55
N ALA A 140 -19.95 -14.55 -11.12
CA ALA A 140 -20.32 -13.18 -11.43
C ALA A 140 -20.96 -12.52 -10.20
N VAL A 141 -20.40 -11.41 -9.76
CA VAL A 141 -20.93 -10.58 -8.66
C VAL A 141 -21.24 -9.18 -9.16
N LYS A 142 -22.27 -8.53 -8.61
CA LYS A 142 -22.57 -7.14 -8.95
C LYS A 142 -21.68 -6.20 -8.14
N VAL A 143 -21.06 -5.25 -8.84
CA VAL A 143 -20.18 -4.23 -8.24
C VAL A 143 -20.55 -2.85 -8.80
N PRO A 144 -20.45 -1.78 -8.01
CA PRO A 144 -20.57 -0.41 -8.53
C PRO A 144 -19.38 -0.12 -9.46
N MET A 145 -19.63 -0.12 -10.78
CA MET A 145 -18.63 0.15 -11.80
C MET A 145 -18.62 1.64 -12.13
N MET A 146 -17.53 2.32 -11.80
CA MET A 146 -17.27 3.71 -12.14
C MET A 146 -16.82 3.81 -13.60
N ARG A 147 -17.12 4.93 -14.26
CA ARG A 147 -16.86 5.11 -15.67
C ARG A 147 -16.30 6.49 -16.00
N GLN A 148 -15.28 6.52 -16.88
CA GLN A 148 -14.79 7.70 -17.57
C GLN A 148 -14.59 7.33 -19.04
N ASP A 149 -15.44 7.86 -19.94
CA ASP A 149 -15.46 7.53 -21.37
C ASP A 149 -15.79 8.75 -22.26
N ASP A 150 -15.51 9.94 -21.75
CA ASP A 150 -15.68 11.18 -22.51
C ASP A 150 -14.44 11.53 -23.36
N ASP A 151 -14.54 12.57 -24.19
CA ASP A 151 -13.48 12.98 -25.11
C ASP A 151 -12.21 13.53 -24.42
N GLU A 152 -12.27 13.70 -23.10
CA GLU A 152 -11.18 14.24 -22.28
C GLU A 152 -10.46 13.16 -21.47
N THR A 153 -10.81 11.89 -21.60
CA THR A 153 -10.22 10.75 -20.88
C THR A 153 -8.88 10.33 -21.44
N TRP A 154 -7.83 11.09 -21.12
CA TRP A 154 -6.45 10.79 -21.48
C TRP A 154 -5.70 10.25 -20.29
N PHE A 155 -5.07 9.07 -20.47
CA PHE A 155 -4.29 8.40 -19.45
C PHE A 155 -3.03 7.79 -20.04
N ASN A 156 -2.02 7.58 -19.22
CA ASN A 156 -0.88 6.76 -19.56
C ASN A 156 -1.33 5.29 -19.64
N TYR A 157 -1.22 4.69 -20.82
CA TYR A 157 -1.73 3.36 -21.13
C TYR A 157 -0.75 2.56 -21.96
N LEU A 158 -0.70 1.26 -21.70
CA LEU A 158 0.07 0.28 -22.47
C LEU A 158 -0.76 -1.01 -22.62
N GLU A 159 -0.73 -1.60 -23.80
CA GLU A 159 -1.21 -2.96 -24.04
C GLU A 159 -0.07 -3.82 -24.58
N ILE A 160 0.28 -4.89 -23.86
CA ILE A 160 1.43 -5.73 -24.20
C ILE A 160 1.21 -7.18 -23.76
N GLY A 161 1.33 -8.12 -24.71
CA GLY A 161 1.36 -9.55 -24.38
C GLY A 161 0.14 -10.09 -23.66
N GLY A 162 -1.06 -9.50 -23.88
CA GLY A 162 -2.29 -9.89 -23.19
C GLY A 162 -2.45 -9.23 -21.80
N LEU A 163 -1.69 -8.17 -21.53
CA LEU A 163 -1.80 -7.35 -20.34
C LEU A 163 -2.15 -5.92 -20.74
N GLN A 164 -3.14 -5.33 -20.09
CA GLN A 164 -3.39 -3.88 -20.10
C GLN A 164 -2.79 -3.25 -18.86
N VAL A 165 -2.06 -2.16 -19.04
CA VAL A 165 -1.48 -1.34 -17.96
C VAL A 165 -2.07 0.05 -18.06
N LEU A 166 -2.73 0.51 -17.01
CA LEU A 166 -3.32 1.84 -16.92
C LEU A 166 -2.69 2.58 -15.74
N GLU A 167 -2.22 3.80 -15.97
CA GLU A 167 -1.76 4.68 -14.91
C GLU A 167 -2.71 5.88 -14.78
N MET A 168 -3.25 6.06 -13.56
CA MET A 168 -4.17 7.16 -13.22
C MET A 168 -3.54 8.02 -12.13
N PRO A 169 -3.25 9.30 -12.40
CA PRO A 169 -2.61 10.17 -11.43
C PRO A 169 -3.60 10.65 -10.34
N TYR A 170 -3.07 10.83 -9.13
CA TYR A 170 -3.74 11.58 -8.07
C TYR A 170 -3.48 13.09 -8.23
N ALA A 171 -4.38 13.91 -7.67
CA ALA A 171 -4.20 15.35 -7.60
C ALA A 171 -2.85 15.71 -6.97
N GLY A 172 -2.20 16.75 -7.51
CA GLY A 172 -0.82 17.09 -7.14
C GLY A 172 0.23 16.45 -8.05
N GLY A 173 -0.11 15.41 -8.84
CA GLY A 173 0.75 14.83 -9.87
C GLY A 173 2.04 14.19 -9.35
N ARG A 174 2.00 13.65 -8.13
CA ARG A 174 3.16 13.04 -7.48
C ARG A 174 3.01 11.54 -7.27
N LEU A 175 1.79 11.11 -7.04
CA LEU A 175 1.44 9.71 -6.89
C LEU A 175 0.47 9.31 -7.98
N SER A 176 0.60 8.08 -8.44
CA SER A 176 -0.35 7.46 -9.37
C SER A 176 -0.77 6.08 -8.89
N VAL A 177 -1.95 5.64 -9.31
CA VAL A 177 -2.27 4.22 -9.29
C VAL A 177 -1.92 3.61 -10.64
N MET A 178 -1.16 2.53 -10.64
CA MET A 178 -0.94 1.67 -11.79
C MET A 178 -1.79 0.42 -11.64
N ILE A 179 -2.62 0.11 -12.63
CA ILE A 179 -3.50 -1.06 -12.64
C ILE A 179 -3.04 -2.01 -13.73
N LEU A 180 -2.84 -3.28 -13.36
CA LEU A 180 -2.39 -4.35 -14.24
C LEU A 180 -3.55 -5.34 -14.45
N LEU A 181 -4.12 -5.36 -15.64
CA LEU A 181 -5.30 -6.14 -15.99
C LEU A 181 -4.95 -7.19 -17.05
N PRO A 182 -4.85 -8.50 -16.72
CA PRO A 182 -4.56 -9.55 -17.67
C PRO A 182 -5.83 -9.93 -18.49
N HIS A 183 -5.76 -9.97 -19.83
CA HIS A 183 -6.89 -10.26 -20.70
C HIS A 183 -7.51 -11.66 -20.50
N ASP A 184 -6.69 -12.65 -20.14
CA ASP A 184 -7.10 -14.04 -19.97
C ASP A 184 -7.55 -14.37 -18.54
N GLN A 185 -7.66 -13.35 -17.67
CA GLN A 185 -8.05 -13.48 -16.26
C GLN A 185 -7.07 -14.34 -15.42
N ASP A 186 -5.90 -14.68 -15.94
CA ASP A 186 -4.86 -15.44 -15.22
C ASP A 186 -3.99 -14.53 -14.36
N ILE A 187 -4.61 -13.99 -13.31
CA ILE A 187 -3.93 -13.14 -12.33
C ILE A 187 -2.76 -13.88 -11.64
N ALA A 188 -2.90 -15.19 -11.42
CA ALA A 188 -1.88 -15.98 -10.76
C ALA A 188 -0.62 -16.15 -11.63
N SER A 189 -0.75 -16.20 -12.95
CA SER A 189 0.39 -16.19 -13.87
C SER A 189 1.08 -14.84 -13.90
N LEU A 190 0.31 -13.75 -13.88
CA LEU A 190 0.86 -12.40 -13.77
C LEU A 190 1.67 -12.25 -12.48
N GLU A 191 1.12 -12.64 -11.32
CA GLU A 191 1.82 -12.57 -10.03
C GLU A 191 3.13 -13.35 -10.01
N ARG A 192 3.14 -14.56 -10.59
CA ARG A 192 4.36 -15.40 -10.63
C ARG A 192 5.47 -14.84 -11.52
N SER A 193 5.10 -14.11 -12.56
CA SER A 193 6.05 -13.56 -13.53
C SER A 193 6.46 -12.12 -13.24
N LEU A 194 5.73 -11.41 -12.36
CA LEU A 194 5.95 -10.01 -12.06
C LEU A 194 7.34 -9.79 -11.42
N SER A 195 8.11 -8.89 -12.02
CA SER A 195 9.41 -8.45 -11.51
C SER A 195 9.49 -6.91 -11.46
N SER A 196 10.46 -6.38 -10.72
CA SER A 196 10.74 -4.94 -10.71
C SER A 196 11.14 -4.44 -12.11
N GLU A 197 11.93 -5.24 -12.85
CA GLU A 197 12.35 -4.93 -14.20
C GLU A 197 11.17 -4.85 -15.19
N ASP A 198 10.12 -5.68 -14.99
CA ASP A 198 8.90 -5.59 -15.79
C ASP A 198 8.14 -4.30 -15.50
N LEU A 199 7.99 -3.94 -14.21
CA LEU A 199 7.32 -2.71 -13.82
C LEU A 199 8.04 -1.47 -14.38
N ASP A 200 9.36 -1.41 -14.27
CA ASP A 200 10.15 -0.30 -14.82
C ASP A 200 9.98 -0.22 -16.33
N ARG A 201 10.10 -1.36 -17.04
CA ARG A 201 9.91 -1.43 -18.49
C ARG A 201 8.51 -0.99 -18.93
N TRP A 202 7.45 -1.41 -18.22
CA TRP A 202 6.09 -1.00 -18.54
C TRP A 202 5.88 0.48 -18.30
N ARG A 203 6.36 1.03 -17.20
CA ARG A 203 6.29 2.47 -16.92
C ARG A 203 6.99 3.31 -18.00
N ASP A 204 8.18 2.88 -18.42
CA ASP A 204 8.93 3.55 -19.49
C ASP A 204 8.23 3.44 -20.88
N SER A 205 7.31 2.48 -21.04
CA SER A 205 6.58 2.22 -22.28
C SER A 205 5.14 2.74 -22.28
N LEU A 206 4.69 3.34 -21.18
CA LEU A 206 3.37 3.98 -21.11
C LEU A 206 3.31 5.17 -22.08
N GLU A 207 2.22 5.28 -22.80
CA GLU A 207 1.93 6.41 -23.70
C GLU A 207 0.63 7.09 -23.30
N GLU A 208 0.63 8.42 -23.27
CA GLU A 208 -0.59 9.19 -23.03
C GLU A 208 -1.53 9.05 -24.23
N ARG A 209 -2.73 8.51 -24.01
CA ARG A 209 -3.75 8.35 -25.04
C ARG A 209 -5.15 8.38 -24.44
N ARG A 210 -6.15 8.61 -25.30
CA ARG A 210 -7.54 8.45 -24.93
C ARG A 210 -7.85 6.99 -24.63
N VAL A 211 -8.48 6.73 -23.47
CA VAL A 211 -8.85 5.40 -22.99
C VAL A 211 -10.22 5.47 -22.30
N ASP A 212 -11.16 4.63 -22.70
CA ASP A 212 -12.41 4.48 -21.96
C ASP A 212 -12.18 3.59 -20.75
N VAL A 213 -12.34 4.13 -19.55
CA VAL A 213 -11.99 3.47 -18.28
C VAL A 213 -13.24 3.04 -17.52
N TYR A 214 -13.28 1.75 -17.15
CA TYR A 214 -14.27 1.16 -16.25
C TYR A 214 -13.54 0.50 -15.09
N LEU A 215 -13.74 1.04 -13.87
CA LEU A 215 -13.06 0.60 -12.65
C LEU A 215 -14.09 0.37 -11.54
N PRO A 216 -14.15 -0.79 -10.88
CA PRO A 216 -15.07 -1.00 -9.77
C PRO A 216 -14.69 -0.16 -8.56
N ARG A 217 -15.67 0.26 -7.75
CA ARG A 217 -15.40 0.66 -6.38
C ARG A 217 -14.93 -0.57 -5.59
N PHE A 218 -13.93 -0.40 -4.75
CA PHE A 218 -13.49 -1.46 -3.84
C PHE A 218 -12.87 -0.90 -2.57
N LYS A 219 -12.95 -1.70 -1.50
CA LYS A 219 -12.23 -1.46 -0.26
C LYS A 219 -11.38 -2.67 0.07
N LEU A 220 -10.15 -2.42 0.49
CA LEU A 220 -9.25 -3.47 0.93
C LEU A 220 -8.74 -3.14 2.32
N LYS A 221 -8.95 -4.08 3.23
CA LYS A 221 -8.39 -4.08 4.58
C LYS A 221 -7.61 -5.37 4.78
N ALA A 222 -6.30 -5.30 4.54
CA ALA A 222 -5.42 -6.45 4.67
C ALA A 222 -4.65 -6.40 5.98
N ASN A 223 -4.77 -7.45 6.80
CA ASN A 223 -4.04 -7.60 8.06
C ASN A 223 -3.16 -8.84 8.00
N TYR A 224 -1.85 -8.67 8.16
CA TYR A 224 -0.86 -9.73 8.04
C TYR A 224 -0.05 -9.90 9.33
N PHE A 225 0.08 -11.13 9.77
CA PHE A 225 1.04 -11.56 10.79
C PHE A 225 2.27 -12.11 10.09
N LEU A 226 3.29 -11.27 9.94
CA LEU A 226 4.41 -11.52 9.04
C LEU A 226 5.54 -12.36 9.64
N ALA A 227 5.48 -12.74 10.91
CA ALA A 227 6.59 -13.42 11.59
C ALA A 227 6.98 -14.75 10.90
N GLU A 228 5.99 -15.62 10.59
CA GLU A 228 6.23 -16.88 9.90
C GLU A 228 6.68 -16.66 8.45
N ILE A 229 6.03 -15.75 7.73
CA ILE A 229 6.37 -15.41 6.35
C ILE A 229 7.82 -14.92 6.24
N LEU A 230 8.24 -14.03 7.14
CA LEU A 230 9.61 -13.49 7.15
C LEU A 230 10.64 -14.57 7.57
N ALA A 231 10.26 -15.49 8.47
CA ALA A 231 11.10 -16.62 8.82
C ALA A 231 11.33 -17.53 7.61
N ASP A 232 10.27 -17.88 6.87
CA ASP A 232 10.32 -18.71 5.64
C ASP A 232 11.11 -18.04 4.50
N LEU A 233 11.04 -16.72 4.41
CA LEU A 233 11.85 -15.94 3.47
C LEU A 233 13.36 -15.91 3.82
N GLY A 234 13.76 -16.50 4.95
CA GLY A 234 15.17 -16.65 5.34
C GLY A 234 15.60 -15.86 6.58
N MET A 235 14.66 -15.43 7.43
CA MET A 235 14.96 -14.73 8.70
C MET A 235 14.57 -15.51 9.97
N PRO A 236 14.66 -16.86 10.05
CA PRO A 236 14.16 -17.60 11.21
C PRO A 236 14.84 -17.23 12.52
N THR A 237 16.13 -16.83 12.47
CA THR A 237 16.89 -16.46 13.67
C THR A 237 16.30 -15.25 14.39
N ALA A 238 15.73 -14.27 13.65
CA ALA A 238 15.17 -13.06 14.24
C ALA A 238 13.96 -13.33 15.17
N PHE A 239 13.28 -14.46 14.97
CA PHE A 239 12.08 -14.92 15.70
C PHE A 239 12.40 -16.01 16.73
N SER A 240 13.66 -16.18 17.08
CA SER A 240 14.11 -17.22 18.00
C SER A 240 15.00 -16.67 19.11
N ASN A 241 15.21 -17.47 20.18
CA ASN A 241 16.12 -17.13 21.25
C ASN A 241 17.60 -17.01 20.84
N MET A 242 17.92 -17.33 19.59
CA MET A 242 19.26 -17.16 18.99
C MET A 242 19.43 -15.79 18.31
N ALA A 243 18.41 -14.93 18.37
CA ALA A 243 18.49 -13.58 17.82
C ALA A 243 19.53 -12.75 18.60
N ASP A 244 20.29 -11.96 17.87
CA ASP A 244 21.19 -10.96 18.45
C ASP A 244 20.66 -9.56 18.16
N PHE A 245 19.97 -9.02 19.16
CA PHE A 245 19.45 -7.65 19.19
C PHE A 245 20.09 -6.83 20.31
N THR A 246 21.35 -7.13 20.65
CA THR A 246 22.11 -6.37 21.67
C THR A 246 22.29 -4.90 21.30
N GLY A 247 22.18 -4.55 20.03
CA GLY A 247 22.12 -3.17 19.56
C GLY A 247 20.80 -2.45 19.82
N ILE A 248 19.76 -3.17 20.29
CA ILE A 248 18.46 -2.62 20.72
C ILE A 248 18.39 -2.57 22.25
N SER A 249 18.70 -3.71 22.89
CA SER A 249 18.71 -3.87 24.34
C SER A 249 19.82 -4.83 24.75
N PRO A 250 20.74 -4.43 25.64
CA PRO A 250 21.87 -5.27 26.05
C PRO A 250 21.51 -6.28 27.13
N ASP A 251 20.38 -6.12 27.82
CA ASP A 251 20.17 -6.72 29.14
C ASP A 251 19.73 -8.19 29.10
N ARG A 252 19.09 -8.67 28.01
CA ARG A 252 18.58 -10.05 27.89
C ARG A 252 18.47 -10.48 26.43
N PRO A 253 18.37 -11.79 26.15
CA PRO A 253 18.00 -12.27 24.82
C PRO A 253 16.65 -11.65 24.40
N LEU A 254 16.68 -10.84 23.37
CA LEU A 254 15.51 -10.23 22.75
C LEU A 254 15.27 -10.91 21.40
N PHE A 255 14.02 -11.27 21.11
CA PHE A 255 13.60 -11.76 19.79
C PHE A 255 12.29 -11.12 19.39
N ILE A 256 12.00 -11.08 18.08
CA ILE A 256 10.74 -10.56 17.55
C ILE A 256 9.66 -11.60 17.83
N SER A 257 8.65 -11.25 18.63
CA SER A 257 7.50 -12.09 18.91
C SER A 257 6.45 -11.98 17.80
N GLN A 258 6.19 -10.76 17.33
CA GLN A 258 5.20 -10.49 16.28
C GLN A 258 5.68 -9.37 15.35
N VAL A 259 5.34 -9.50 14.07
CA VAL A 259 5.38 -8.42 13.08
C VAL A 259 3.99 -8.32 12.48
N ILE A 260 3.32 -7.20 12.69
CA ILE A 260 1.93 -7.01 12.28
C ILE A 260 1.88 -5.85 11.30
N HIS A 261 1.35 -6.14 10.12
CA HIS A 261 1.16 -5.16 9.06
C HIS A 261 -0.31 -5.07 8.68
N GLN A 262 -0.85 -3.87 8.62
CA GLN A 262 -2.19 -3.63 8.08
C GLN A 262 -2.18 -2.48 7.10
N ALA A 263 -2.79 -2.71 5.94
CA ALA A 263 -3.04 -1.71 4.93
C ALA A 263 -4.56 -1.48 4.76
N TYR A 264 -4.93 -0.22 4.53
CA TYR A 264 -6.30 0.17 4.21
C TYR A 264 -6.31 1.04 2.96
N VAL A 265 -7.12 0.66 1.96
CA VAL A 265 -7.34 1.38 0.72
C VAL A 265 -8.84 1.38 0.43
N ASP A 266 -9.42 2.54 0.08
CA ASP A 266 -10.83 2.69 -0.29
C ASP A 266 -10.90 3.48 -1.61
N VAL A 267 -11.18 2.79 -2.71
CA VAL A 267 -11.24 3.36 -4.07
C VAL A 267 -12.68 3.66 -4.45
N ASN A 268 -12.94 4.91 -4.80
CA ASN A 268 -14.24 5.42 -5.20
C ASN A 268 -14.12 6.53 -6.26
N GLU A 269 -15.20 7.17 -6.66
CA GLU A 269 -15.25 8.16 -7.74
C GLU A 269 -14.34 9.37 -7.53
N GLN A 270 -14.13 9.77 -6.29
CA GLN A 270 -13.33 10.96 -5.98
C GLN A 270 -11.83 10.64 -5.89
N GLY A 271 -11.50 9.36 -5.71
CA GLY A 271 -10.14 8.91 -5.51
C GLY A 271 -10.06 7.73 -4.55
N THR A 272 -8.98 7.69 -3.83
CA THR A 272 -8.85 6.87 -2.64
C THR A 272 -9.18 7.74 -1.45
N GLU A 273 -10.47 7.78 -1.10
CA GLU A 273 -11.12 8.53 -0.03
C GLU A 273 -10.84 10.06 0.02
N ALA A 274 -11.61 10.88 -0.69
CA ALA A 274 -11.55 12.35 -0.60
C ALA A 274 -12.87 13.07 -0.88
N ALA A 275 -12.94 14.32 -0.47
CA ALA A 275 -14.03 15.26 -0.76
C ALA A 275 -13.52 16.51 -1.45
N ALA A 276 -14.18 16.91 -2.54
CA ALA A 276 -14.21 18.18 -3.27
C ALA A 276 -13.53 18.23 -4.66
N ALA A 277 -14.36 18.66 -5.64
CA ALA A 277 -14.07 18.76 -7.07
C ALA A 277 -13.39 20.09 -7.47
N THR A 278 -12.55 20.03 -8.51
CA THR A 278 -12.12 21.21 -9.26
C THR A 278 -12.12 20.88 -10.76
N ALA A 279 -12.74 21.72 -11.59
CA ALA A 279 -12.85 21.58 -13.03
C ALA A 279 -11.63 22.15 -13.78
N VAL A 280 -11.22 21.54 -14.89
CA VAL A 280 -10.16 21.98 -15.79
C VAL A 280 -10.72 22.27 -17.18
N GLU A 281 -10.27 23.35 -17.82
CA GLU A 281 -10.75 23.86 -19.11
C GLU A 281 -10.05 23.21 -20.32
N MET A 282 -10.78 23.18 -21.46
CA MET A 282 -10.52 22.43 -22.70
C MET A 282 -9.65 23.14 -23.73
N ALA A 283 -9.03 22.37 -24.64
CA ALA A 283 -8.51 22.81 -25.94
C ALA A 283 -9.10 22.00 -27.09
N GLU A 284 -9.52 22.68 -28.17
CA GLU A 284 -10.17 22.10 -29.36
C GLU A 284 -9.18 21.36 -30.27
N ALA A 285 -9.59 20.18 -30.77
CA ALA A 285 -8.83 19.37 -31.71
C ALA A 285 -9.30 19.56 -33.16
N ALA A 286 -8.36 19.50 -34.11
CA ALA A 286 -8.58 19.65 -35.54
C ALA A 286 -9.02 18.34 -36.21
N ALA A 287 -10.07 18.39 -37.00
CA ALA A 287 -10.65 17.26 -37.72
C ALA A 287 -9.82 16.84 -38.97
N GLY A 288 -9.61 15.52 -39.18
CA GLY A 288 -9.18 15.00 -40.44
C GLY A 288 -8.20 13.84 -40.51
N ALA A 289 -8.24 12.90 -39.59
CA ALA A 289 -7.64 11.56 -39.76
C ALA A 289 -8.65 10.50 -39.29
N GLU A 290 -8.58 9.26 -39.75
CA GLU A 290 -9.31 8.14 -39.14
C GLU A 290 -8.93 8.13 -37.67
N GLU A 291 -9.91 8.39 -36.79
CA GLU A 291 -9.65 8.38 -35.33
C GLU A 291 -9.16 6.98 -34.98
N PRO A 292 -8.00 6.87 -34.32
CA PRO A 292 -7.53 5.57 -33.85
C PRO A 292 -8.57 4.97 -32.91
N GLU A 293 -8.77 3.66 -32.98
CA GLU A 293 -9.68 2.92 -32.11
C GLU A 293 -9.34 3.22 -30.66
N ILE A 294 -10.34 3.68 -29.90
CA ILE A 294 -10.16 4.04 -28.51
C ILE A 294 -10.11 2.75 -27.69
N PRO A 295 -9.00 2.44 -27.01
CA PRO A 295 -8.93 1.27 -26.15
C PRO A 295 -9.91 1.37 -24.99
N VAL A 296 -10.48 0.22 -24.62
CA VAL A 296 -11.34 0.08 -23.45
C VAL A 296 -10.57 -0.65 -22.38
N PHE A 297 -10.34 0.04 -21.25
CA PHE A 297 -9.82 -0.56 -20.03
C PHE A 297 -10.98 -0.88 -19.10
N ARG A 298 -11.36 -2.15 -19.01
CA ARG A 298 -12.50 -2.60 -18.21
C ARG A 298 -12.07 -3.60 -17.16
N ALA A 299 -11.92 -3.14 -15.92
CA ALA A 299 -11.54 -3.95 -14.77
C ALA A 299 -12.77 -4.71 -14.20
N ASP A 300 -13.34 -5.62 -15.00
CA ASP A 300 -14.49 -6.46 -14.65
C ASP A 300 -14.10 -7.90 -14.24
N HIS A 301 -12.81 -8.13 -13.98
CA HIS A 301 -12.23 -9.38 -13.51
C HIS A 301 -10.96 -9.10 -12.69
N PRO A 302 -10.33 -10.09 -12.06
CA PRO A 302 -9.20 -9.88 -11.14
C PRO A 302 -8.04 -9.10 -11.74
N PHE A 303 -7.55 -8.11 -11.00
CA PHE A 303 -6.44 -7.26 -11.39
C PHE A 303 -5.49 -6.96 -10.22
N LEU A 304 -4.27 -6.55 -10.54
CA LEU A 304 -3.33 -5.97 -9.56
C LEU A 304 -3.40 -4.45 -9.63
N PHE A 305 -3.15 -3.81 -8.51
CA PHE A 305 -2.94 -2.37 -8.45
C PHE A 305 -1.71 -2.02 -7.60
N LEU A 306 -1.04 -0.96 -7.99
CA LEU A 306 0.08 -0.38 -7.25
C LEU A 306 -0.18 1.11 -7.05
N ILE A 307 0.11 1.65 -5.86
CA ILE A 307 0.21 3.09 -5.67
C ILE A 307 1.71 3.42 -5.64
N VAL A 308 2.12 4.30 -6.52
CA VAL A 308 3.54 4.54 -6.84
C VAL A 308 3.86 6.04 -6.70
N ASP A 309 5.03 6.35 -6.16
CA ASP A 309 5.63 7.68 -6.25
C ASP A 309 6.27 7.85 -7.64
N ASP A 310 5.73 8.76 -8.45
CA ASP A 310 6.05 8.89 -9.87
C ASP A 310 7.49 9.33 -10.13
N GLU A 311 8.09 10.05 -9.18
CA GLU A 311 9.47 10.53 -9.33
C GLU A 311 10.50 9.45 -8.98
N THR A 312 10.25 8.63 -7.94
CA THR A 312 11.22 7.63 -7.46
C THR A 312 10.93 6.22 -7.92
N GLY A 313 9.71 5.94 -8.41
CA GLY A 313 9.24 4.59 -8.66
C GLY A 313 8.95 3.77 -7.39
N CYS A 314 8.99 4.40 -6.20
CA CYS A 314 8.72 3.69 -4.96
C CYS A 314 7.27 3.22 -4.90
N ILE A 315 7.09 1.91 -4.73
CA ILE A 315 5.78 1.29 -4.54
C ILE A 315 5.37 1.47 -3.08
N LEU A 316 4.29 2.21 -2.84
CA LEU A 316 3.72 2.45 -1.52
C LEU A 316 2.68 1.39 -1.15
N PHE A 317 1.91 0.94 -2.13
CA PHE A 317 0.94 -0.14 -2.00
C PHE A 317 1.05 -1.08 -3.19
N LEU A 318 0.85 -2.35 -2.93
CA LEU A 318 0.66 -3.39 -3.94
C LEU A 318 -0.47 -4.29 -3.45
N GLY A 319 -1.48 -4.46 -4.27
CA GLY A 319 -2.63 -5.27 -3.91
C GLY A 319 -3.26 -6.01 -5.09
N ARG A 320 -4.07 -7.01 -4.75
CA ARG A 320 -4.90 -7.76 -5.69
C ARG A 320 -6.37 -7.56 -5.36
N VAL A 321 -7.16 -7.30 -6.38
CA VAL A 321 -8.62 -7.27 -6.30
C VAL A 321 -9.17 -8.51 -7.00
N SER A 322 -9.63 -9.50 -6.23
CA SER A 322 -10.23 -10.74 -6.75
C SER A 322 -11.76 -10.76 -6.65
N ASP A 323 -12.31 -9.99 -5.73
CA ASP A 323 -13.73 -9.71 -5.54
C ASP A 323 -13.86 -8.32 -4.87
N PRO A 324 -14.34 -7.29 -5.58
CA PRO A 324 -14.45 -5.92 -5.05
C PRO A 324 -15.40 -5.76 -3.86
N ASN A 325 -16.28 -6.74 -3.60
CA ASN A 325 -17.22 -6.72 -2.49
C ASN A 325 -16.64 -7.29 -1.18
N LEU A 326 -15.45 -7.87 -1.21
CA LEU A 326 -14.77 -8.36 -0.02
C LEU A 326 -13.96 -7.21 0.62
N GLU A 327 -14.21 -6.97 1.93
CA GLU A 327 -13.45 -6.02 2.76
C GLU A 327 -12.26 -6.68 3.48
#